data_2fcf1ece0498070c41154fd165a56f6b
#
_entry.id   2fcf1ece0498070c41154fd165a56f6b
#
_cell.length_a   1.000
_cell.length_b   1.000
_cell.length_c   1.000
_cell.angle_alpha   90.00
_cell.angle_beta   90.00
_cell.angle_gamma   90.00
#
_symmetry.space_group_name_H-M   'P 1'
#
loop_
_entity.id
_entity.type
_entity.pdbx_description
1 polymer ?
#
loop_
_entity_poly.entity_id
_entity_poly.type
_entity_poly.pdbx_seq_one_letter_code
_entity_poly.pdbx_strand_id
1 'polypeptide(L)'
;MVGRILELTKPGLSVHKRRGFLAVDTSDGEAGRIAFDDVDAVLVASPGMVWSNAALAELGVRQVPVMVLGHDFNPVSVMLPLNGHFQQAHRFRAQADASLPLRKQAWA
;
A
#
# COMPACT_ATOMS: atom_id res chain seq x y z
N MET A 1 -11.19 -10.24 18.15
CA MET A 1 -11.43 -8.95 17.49
C MET A 1 -11.54 -9.15 16.01
N VAL A 2 -12.47 -8.47 15.39
CA VAL A 2 -12.68 -8.57 13.95
C VAL A 2 -12.10 -7.32 13.30
N GLY A 3 -11.14 -7.49 12.44
CA GLY A 3 -10.62 -6.40 11.64
C GLY A 3 -11.57 -6.03 10.52
N ARG A 4 -11.21 -5.02 9.76
CA ARG A 4 -12.02 -4.51 8.67
C ARG A 4 -11.27 -4.62 7.36
N ILE A 5 -12.02 -4.88 6.30
CA ILE A 5 -11.52 -4.77 4.94
C ILE A 5 -11.87 -3.37 4.46
N LEU A 6 -10.84 -2.59 4.15
CA LEU A 6 -11.02 -1.23 3.66
C LEU A 6 -11.11 -1.25 2.14
N GLU A 7 -12.22 -0.79 1.60
CA GLU A 7 -12.43 -0.74 0.16
C GLU A 7 -12.33 0.71 -0.33
N LEU A 8 -11.41 0.95 -1.26
CA LEU A 8 -11.16 2.28 -1.81
C LEU A 8 -11.52 2.25 -3.29
N THR A 9 -12.71 2.75 -3.61
CA THR A 9 -13.28 2.64 -4.96
C THR A 9 -13.53 3.96 -5.65
N LYS A 10 -13.65 5.06 -4.91
CA LYS A 10 -13.90 6.37 -5.50
C LYS A 10 -12.69 6.88 -6.27
N PRO A 11 -12.87 7.56 -7.41
CA PRO A 11 -11.74 8.15 -8.14
C PRO A 11 -11.06 9.26 -7.35
N GLY A 12 -9.76 9.42 -7.58
CA GLY A 12 -9.02 10.58 -7.09
C GLY A 12 -8.77 10.60 -5.59
N LEU A 13 -8.72 9.43 -4.95
CA LEU A 13 -8.42 9.37 -3.52
C LEU A 13 -6.93 9.55 -3.26
N SER A 14 -6.61 10.13 -2.12
CA SER A 14 -5.26 10.28 -1.62
C SER A 14 -5.18 9.65 -0.23
N VAL A 15 -4.20 8.78 -0.02
CA VAL A 15 -4.08 8.05 1.24
C VAL A 15 -2.75 8.37 1.89
N HIS A 16 -2.78 8.69 3.18
CA HIS A 16 -1.58 8.99 3.93
C HIS A 16 -1.72 8.57 5.38
N LYS A 17 -0.61 8.68 6.11
CA LYS A 17 -0.54 8.29 7.51
C LYS A 17 -0.70 9.52 8.40
N ARG A 18 -1.55 9.43 9.41
CA ARG A 18 -1.70 10.46 10.44
C ARG A 18 -1.77 9.82 11.81
N ARG A 19 -0.71 9.91 12.59
CA ARG A 19 -0.69 9.53 14.01
C ARG A 19 -1.37 8.18 14.29
N GLY A 20 -0.97 7.13 13.60
CA GLY A 20 -1.56 5.81 13.82
C GLY A 20 -2.86 5.58 13.08
N PHE A 21 -3.30 6.53 12.26
CA PHE A 21 -4.49 6.39 11.43
C PHE A 21 -4.11 6.39 9.96
N LEU A 22 -4.84 5.59 9.20
CA LEU A 22 -4.84 5.65 7.75
C LEU A 22 -5.87 6.70 7.36
N ALA A 23 -5.42 7.81 6.79
CA ALA A 23 -6.29 8.91 6.41
C ALA A 23 -6.54 8.88 4.92
N VAL A 24 -7.80 9.05 4.52
CA VAL A 24 -8.21 9.05 3.12
C VAL A 24 -8.80 10.42 2.80
N ASP A 25 -8.22 11.09 1.82
CA ASP A 25 -8.66 12.42 1.40
C ASP A 25 -9.26 12.36 0.00
N THR A 26 -10.22 13.26 -0.23
CA THR A 26 -10.72 13.59 -1.57
C THR A 26 -10.30 15.01 -1.92
N SER A 27 -10.67 15.50 -3.08
CA SER A 27 -10.43 16.90 -3.47
C SER A 27 -11.11 17.89 -2.54
N ASP A 28 -12.16 17.45 -1.84
CA ASP A 28 -12.94 18.29 -0.93
C ASP A 28 -12.44 18.24 0.51
N GLY A 29 -11.38 17.48 0.79
CA GLY A 29 -10.82 17.34 2.11
C GLY A 29 -10.82 15.90 2.60
N GLU A 30 -10.69 15.71 3.91
CA GLU A 30 -10.61 14.37 4.47
C GLU A 30 -11.96 13.66 4.37
N ALA A 31 -11.97 12.53 3.67
CA ALA A 31 -13.15 11.69 3.54
C ALA A 31 -13.34 10.80 4.77
N GLY A 32 -12.26 10.43 5.43
CA GLY A 32 -12.33 9.58 6.61
C GLY A 32 -10.97 9.12 7.05
N ARG A 33 -10.95 8.45 8.19
CA ARG A 33 -9.74 7.83 8.72
C ARG A 33 -10.11 6.55 9.46
N ILE A 34 -9.17 5.63 9.51
CA ILE A 34 -9.33 4.38 10.23
C ILE A 34 -8.01 4.07 10.94
N ALA A 35 -8.09 3.60 12.17
CA ALA A 35 -6.89 3.19 12.89
C ALA A 35 -6.23 2.03 12.15
N PHE A 36 -4.90 2.08 12.02
CA PHE A 36 -4.19 0.98 11.35
C PHE A 36 -4.46 -0.37 12.02
N ASP A 37 -4.66 -0.36 13.35
CA ASP A 37 -4.95 -1.59 14.09
C ASP A 37 -6.27 -2.24 13.69
N ASP A 38 -7.17 -1.48 13.09
CA ASP A 38 -8.48 -1.99 12.69
C ASP A 38 -8.55 -2.46 11.25
N VAL A 39 -7.44 -2.36 10.50
CA VAL A 39 -7.41 -2.73 9.09
C VAL A 39 -6.77 -4.09 8.93
N ASP A 40 -7.49 -5.05 8.37
CA ASP A 40 -6.97 -6.39 8.08
C ASP A 40 -6.51 -6.54 6.63
N ALA A 41 -7.15 -5.82 5.73
CA ALA A 41 -6.81 -5.84 4.31
C ALA A 41 -7.32 -4.58 3.64
N VAL A 42 -6.70 -4.21 2.53
CA VAL A 42 -7.12 -3.05 1.72
C VAL A 42 -7.37 -3.52 0.30
N LEU A 43 -8.54 -3.17 -0.24
CA LEU A 43 -8.90 -3.40 -1.63
C LEU A 43 -8.92 -2.06 -2.34
N VAL A 44 -8.18 -1.93 -3.42
CA VAL A 44 -8.01 -0.67 -4.13
C VAL A 44 -8.50 -0.81 -5.56
N ALA A 45 -9.53 -0.06 -5.90
CA ALA A 45 -10.05 0.02 -7.27
C ALA A 45 -10.17 1.47 -7.73
N SER A 46 -9.59 2.41 -7.00
CA SER A 46 -9.71 3.85 -7.26
C SER A 46 -8.75 4.27 -8.37
N PRO A 47 -9.26 4.70 -9.53
CA PRO A 47 -8.38 5.25 -10.57
C PRO A 47 -7.74 6.56 -10.11
N GLY A 48 -6.48 6.76 -10.48
CA GLY A 48 -5.79 7.99 -10.13
C GLY A 48 -5.50 8.17 -8.65
N MET A 49 -5.45 7.06 -7.91
CA MET A 49 -5.19 7.11 -6.48
C MET A 49 -3.74 7.43 -6.18
N VAL A 50 -3.53 8.21 -5.14
CA VAL A 50 -2.20 8.61 -4.68
C VAL A 50 -1.97 8.05 -3.28
N TRP A 51 -0.83 7.44 -3.08
CA TRP A 51 -0.42 6.87 -1.80
C TRP A 51 0.84 7.55 -1.28
N SER A 52 0.88 7.85 0.02
CA SER A 52 2.16 8.20 0.63
C SER A 52 2.94 6.93 0.93
N ASN A 53 4.26 7.00 0.79
CA ASN A 53 5.11 5.87 1.12
C ASN A 53 4.99 5.51 2.61
N ALA A 54 4.80 6.50 3.46
CA ALA A 54 4.63 6.25 4.90
C ALA A 54 3.41 5.38 5.18
N ALA A 55 2.30 5.61 4.47
CA ALA A 55 1.11 4.80 4.64
C ALA A 55 1.34 3.36 4.17
N LEU A 56 1.97 3.18 3.01
CA LEU A 56 2.28 1.85 2.51
C LEU A 56 3.23 1.10 3.42
N ALA A 57 4.26 1.77 3.93
CA ALA A 57 5.22 1.15 4.84
C ALA A 57 4.56 0.72 6.15
N GLU A 58 3.67 1.54 6.69
CA GLU A 58 2.96 1.20 7.91
C GLU A 58 2.06 -0.02 7.72
N LEU A 59 1.37 -0.09 6.59
CA LEU A 59 0.56 -1.27 6.26
C LEU A 59 1.42 -2.52 6.19
N GLY A 60 2.61 -2.41 5.59
CA GLY A 60 3.54 -3.53 5.51
C GLY A 60 4.04 -3.98 6.88
N VAL A 61 4.41 -3.04 7.74
CA VAL A 61 4.86 -3.34 9.10
C VAL A 61 3.78 -4.06 9.90
N ARG A 62 2.53 -3.68 9.69
CA ARG A 62 1.39 -4.28 10.41
C ARG A 62 0.85 -5.52 9.72
N GLN A 63 1.51 -5.98 8.66
CA GLN A 63 1.15 -7.20 7.93
C GLN A 63 -0.23 -7.12 7.27
N VAL A 64 -0.58 -5.94 6.75
CA VAL A 64 -1.84 -5.72 6.06
C VAL A 64 -1.61 -5.83 4.56
N PRO A 65 -2.22 -6.80 3.88
CA PRO A 65 -2.09 -6.91 2.42
C PRO A 65 -2.92 -5.84 1.73
N VAL A 66 -2.43 -5.39 0.56
CA VAL A 66 -3.14 -4.44 -0.30
C VAL A 66 -3.37 -5.11 -1.64
N MET A 67 -4.64 -5.34 -1.98
CA MET A 67 -5.02 -5.95 -3.25
C MET A 67 -5.44 -4.85 -4.22
N VAL A 68 -4.81 -4.83 -5.39
CA VAL A 68 -5.13 -3.87 -6.44
C VAL A 68 -6.06 -4.53 -7.44
N LEU A 69 -7.21 -3.89 -7.67
CA LEU A 69 -8.22 -4.35 -8.61
C LEU A 69 -8.12 -3.53 -9.89
N GLY A 70 -8.36 -4.18 -11.01
CA GLY A 70 -8.43 -3.50 -12.29
C GLY A 70 -9.76 -2.77 -12.48
N HIS A 71 -9.95 -2.16 -13.65
CA HIS A 71 -11.16 -1.40 -13.95
C HIS A 71 -12.43 -2.27 -13.97
N ASP A 72 -12.27 -3.56 -14.10
CA ASP A 72 -13.37 -4.55 -14.08
C ASP A 72 -13.53 -5.18 -12.69
N PHE A 73 -12.86 -4.65 -11.67
CA PHE A 73 -12.84 -5.15 -10.31
C PHE A 73 -12.26 -6.55 -10.13
N ASN A 74 -11.53 -7.03 -11.12
CA ASN A 74 -10.77 -8.28 -10.97
C ASN A 74 -9.41 -7.97 -10.34
N PRO A 75 -8.93 -8.84 -9.44
CA PRO A 75 -7.61 -8.64 -8.84
C PRO A 75 -6.51 -8.74 -9.89
N VAL A 76 -5.61 -7.77 -9.90
CA VAL A 76 -4.49 -7.75 -10.84
C VAL A 76 -3.14 -7.80 -10.16
N SER A 77 -3.05 -7.37 -8.90
CA SER A 77 -1.81 -7.47 -8.13
C SER A 77 -2.11 -7.38 -6.65
N VAL A 78 -1.13 -7.77 -5.85
CA VAL A 78 -1.25 -7.67 -4.41
C VAL A 78 0.11 -7.30 -3.83
N MET A 79 0.11 -6.37 -2.86
CA MET A 79 1.27 -6.08 -2.04
C MET A 79 1.16 -6.92 -0.78
N LEU A 80 2.13 -7.79 -0.57
CA LEU A 80 2.18 -8.64 0.62
C LEU A 80 3.29 -8.17 1.54
N PRO A 81 3.06 -8.21 2.85
CA PRO A 81 4.11 -7.95 3.82
C PRO A 81 5.24 -8.96 3.66
N LEU A 82 6.46 -8.52 3.88
CA LEU A 82 7.62 -9.41 3.79
C LEU A 82 7.82 -10.23 5.05
N ASN A 83 7.21 -9.85 6.15
CA ASN A 83 7.28 -10.61 7.40
C ASN A 83 6.74 -12.01 7.22
N GLY A 84 7.45 -13.01 7.69
CA GLY A 84 7.07 -14.40 7.49
C GLY A 84 7.63 -15.01 6.21
N HIS A 85 8.19 -14.19 5.31
CA HIS A 85 8.82 -14.66 4.07
C HIS A 85 10.29 -14.26 4.07
N PHE A 86 10.99 -14.66 5.10
CA PHE A 86 12.32 -14.16 5.40
C PHE A 86 13.32 -14.38 4.27
N GLN A 87 13.34 -15.57 3.69
CA GLN A 87 14.28 -15.86 2.61
C GLN A 87 13.97 -15.07 1.35
N GLN A 88 12.71 -14.90 1.02
CA GLN A 88 12.32 -14.09 -0.13
C GLN A 88 12.68 -12.63 0.07
N ALA A 89 12.47 -12.11 1.26
CA ALA A 89 12.87 -10.74 1.58
C ALA A 89 14.37 -10.53 1.39
N HIS A 90 15.17 -11.51 1.80
CA HIS A 90 16.60 -11.48 1.61
C HIS A 90 17.00 -11.44 0.13
N ARG A 91 16.34 -12.25 -0.68
CA ARG A 91 16.60 -12.30 -2.12
C ARG A 91 16.24 -10.99 -2.79
N PHE A 92 15.07 -10.44 -2.46
CA PHE A 92 14.66 -9.15 -3.04
C PHE A 92 15.62 -8.05 -2.67
N ARG A 93 16.08 -8.02 -1.43
CA ARG A 93 17.04 -7.00 -0.99
C ARG A 93 18.36 -7.13 -1.74
N ALA A 94 18.86 -8.35 -1.88
CA ALA A 94 20.10 -8.58 -2.62
C ALA A 94 19.97 -8.18 -4.08
N GLN A 95 18.84 -8.49 -4.72
CA GLN A 95 18.60 -8.10 -6.10
C GLN A 95 18.48 -6.58 -6.25
N ALA A 96 17.80 -5.92 -5.32
CA ALA A 96 17.68 -4.48 -5.35
C ALA A 96 19.05 -3.81 -5.21
N ASP A 97 19.88 -4.28 -4.29
CA ASP A 97 21.21 -3.73 -4.11
C ASP A 97 22.09 -3.96 -5.34
N ALA A 98 22.00 -5.14 -5.95
CA ALA A 98 22.77 -5.45 -7.15
C ALA A 98 22.34 -4.59 -8.35
N SER A 99 21.07 -4.20 -8.43
CA SER A 99 20.57 -3.44 -9.57
C SER A 99 20.75 -1.92 -9.41
N LEU A 100 21.06 -1.43 -8.22
CA LEU A 100 21.20 0.00 -7.97
C LEU A 100 22.21 0.70 -8.89
N PRO A 101 23.40 0.14 -9.14
CA PRO A 101 24.36 0.79 -10.05
C PRO A 101 23.80 0.98 -11.46
N LEU A 102 23.08 -0.03 -11.96
CA LEU A 102 22.43 0.09 -13.28
C LEU A 102 21.36 1.16 -13.30
N ARG A 103 20.59 1.28 -12.24
CA ARG A 103 19.59 2.33 -12.12
C ARG A 103 20.22 3.71 -12.15
N LYS A 104 21.29 3.90 -11.41
CA LYS A 104 21.99 5.18 -11.39
C LYS A 104 22.53 5.55 -12.76
N GLN A 105 23.07 4.59 -13.47
CA GLN A 105 23.57 4.82 -14.83
C GLN A 105 22.42 5.21 -15.78
N ALA A 106 21.26 4.57 -15.64
CA ALA A 106 20.12 4.86 -16.49
C ALA A 106 19.55 6.27 -16.24
N TRP A 107 19.68 6.78 -15.03
CA TRP A 107 19.15 8.10 -14.66
C TRP A 107 20.17 9.22 -14.80
N ALA A 108 21.43 8.88 -14.91
CA ALA A 108 22.48 9.87 -15.13
C ALA A 108 22.51 10.31 -16.58
#